data_05d0d4066e0885ec59fcd167f24ed4d0
#
_entry.id   05d0d4066e0885ec59fcd167f24ed4d0
#
_cell.length_a   1.000
_cell.length_b   1.000
_cell.length_c   1.000
_cell.angle_alpha   90.00
_cell.angle_beta   90.00
_cell.angle_gamma   90.00
#
_symmetry.space_group_name_H-M   'P 1'
#
loop_
_entity.id
_entity.type
_entity.pdbx_description
1 polymer ?
#
loop_
_entity_poly.entity_id
_entity_poly.type
_entity_poly.pdbx_seq_one_letter_code
_entity_poly.pdbx_strand_id
1 'polypeptide(L)'
;MKLIFFLEKTVFCVIFAIKNSILCFLFGICYERGVFWHKAFAWMTVLGSILHFAPLHNLSSNTSREYTSGWLILASIFFLWIFSLPPVRHNFYEIFIRFHWIGFISALVGIFYHKILLGYIAAGYWGFDFIIK
;
A
#
# COMPACT_ATOMS: atom_id res chain seq x y z
N MET A 1 5.45 2.23 18.87
CA MET A 1 5.06 3.57 18.37
C MET A 1 5.39 3.79 16.89
N LYS A 2 6.59 3.46 16.39
CA LYS A 2 6.96 3.65 14.96
C LYS A 2 6.14 2.82 13.96
N LEU A 3 5.73 1.61 14.31
CA LEU A 3 4.93 0.72 13.46
C LEU A 3 3.53 1.26 13.20
N ILE A 4 2.85 1.80 14.21
CA ILE A 4 1.50 2.36 14.11
C ILE A 4 1.49 3.53 13.12
N PHE A 5 2.47 4.43 13.23
CA PHE A 5 2.61 5.58 12.34
C PHE A 5 2.81 5.20 10.86
N PHE A 6 3.52 4.10 10.61
CA PHE A 6 3.72 3.57 9.26
C PHE A 6 2.43 2.95 8.70
N LEU A 7 1.72 2.16 9.51
CA LEU A 7 0.50 1.48 9.12
C LEU A 7 -0.64 2.45 8.77
N GLU A 8 -0.75 3.56 9.48
CA GLU A 8 -1.71 4.63 9.15
C GLU A 8 -1.51 5.17 7.74
N LYS A 9 -0.26 5.37 7.30
CA LYS A 9 0.03 5.89 5.95
C LYS A 9 -0.41 4.93 4.86
N THR A 10 -0.26 3.62 5.07
CA THR A 10 -0.72 2.60 4.13
C THR A 10 -2.23 2.59 4.00
N VAL A 11 -2.97 2.75 5.11
CA VAL A 11 -4.43 2.87 5.09
C VAL A 11 -4.88 4.09 4.28
N PHE A 12 -4.29 5.26 4.54
CA PHE A 12 -4.59 6.47 3.79
C PHE A 12 -4.23 6.35 2.30
N CYS A 13 -3.12 5.67 1.98
CA CYS A 13 -2.75 5.40 0.59
C CYS A 13 -3.86 4.64 -0.15
N VAL A 14 -4.42 3.58 0.45
CA VAL A 14 -5.52 2.79 -0.12
C VAL A 14 -6.78 3.62 -0.24
N ILE A 15 -7.17 4.35 0.80
CA ILE A 15 -8.39 5.18 0.82
C ILE A 15 -8.40 6.21 -0.31
N PHE A 16 -7.28 6.91 -0.54
CA PHE A 16 -7.17 7.92 -1.59
C PHE A 16 -6.96 7.36 -3.00
N ALA A 17 -6.68 6.05 -3.14
CA ALA A 17 -6.63 5.38 -4.45
C ALA A 17 -8.02 5.15 -5.05
N ILE A 18 -9.05 5.12 -4.22
CA ILE A 18 -10.41 4.74 -4.61
C ILE A 18 -11.10 5.90 -5.32
N LYS A 19 -11.47 5.70 -6.57
CA LYS A 19 -12.28 6.65 -7.34
C LYS A 19 -13.70 6.71 -6.73
N ASN A 20 -14.19 7.92 -6.44
CA ASN A 20 -15.48 8.15 -5.77
C ASN A 20 -15.56 7.55 -4.35
N SER A 21 -14.44 7.54 -3.63
CA SER A 21 -14.39 7.16 -2.23
C SER A 21 -15.44 7.96 -1.42
N ILE A 22 -16.11 7.29 -0.48
CA ILE A 22 -17.06 7.92 0.44
C ILE A 22 -16.39 9.09 1.18
N LEU A 23 -15.11 8.96 1.52
CA LEU A 23 -14.36 10.06 2.15
C LEU A 23 -14.13 11.23 1.20
N CYS A 24 -13.84 10.98 -0.07
CA CYS A 24 -13.73 12.06 -1.07
C CYS A 24 -15.06 12.78 -1.24
N PHE A 25 -16.18 12.06 -1.19
CA PHE A 25 -17.52 12.64 -1.22
C PHE A 25 -17.82 13.46 0.03
N LEU A 26 -17.58 12.92 1.23
CA LEU A 26 -17.85 13.59 2.51
C LEU A 26 -17.01 14.85 2.70
N PHE A 27 -15.77 14.85 2.26
CA PHE A 27 -14.87 16.01 2.40
C PHE A 27 -14.83 16.92 1.15
N GLY A 28 -15.64 16.63 0.13
CA GLY A 28 -15.66 17.42 -1.10
C GLY A 28 -14.33 17.39 -1.86
N ILE A 29 -13.53 16.34 -1.71
CA ILE A 29 -12.22 16.21 -2.34
C ILE A 29 -12.42 15.65 -3.74
N CYS A 30 -12.00 16.40 -4.78
CA CYS A 30 -12.02 15.89 -6.15
C CYS A 30 -11.01 14.73 -6.32
N TYR A 31 -11.30 13.83 -7.25
CA TYR A 31 -10.48 12.65 -7.54
C TYR A 31 -9.00 12.97 -7.80
N GLU A 32 -8.72 14.06 -8.51
CA GLU A 32 -7.36 14.49 -8.82
C GLU A 32 -6.53 14.79 -7.56
N ARG A 33 -7.15 15.45 -6.59
CA ARG A 33 -6.53 15.69 -5.28
C ARG A 33 -6.35 14.39 -4.50
N GLY A 34 -7.32 13.47 -4.61
CA GLY A 34 -7.20 12.12 -4.04
C GLY A 34 -5.96 11.39 -4.58
N VAL A 35 -5.76 11.39 -5.89
CA VAL A 35 -4.58 10.78 -6.54
C VAL A 35 -3.28 11.46 -6.11
N PHE A 36 -3.27 12.77 -5.91
CA PHE A 36 -2.11 13.48 -5.38
C PHE A 36 -1.73 12.95 -3.98
N TRP A 37 -2.70 12.87 -3.08
CA TRP A 37 -2.50 12.34 -1.73
C TRP A 37 -2.12 10.86 -1.74
N HIS A 38 -2.73 10.04 -2.61
CA HIS A 38 -2.32 8.66 -2.82
C HIS A 38 -0.82 8.56 -3.13
N LYS A 39 -0.30 9.35 -4.06
CA LYS A 39 1.13 9.37 -4.39
C LYS A 39 2.00 9.79 -3.22
N ALA A 40 1.59 10.84 -2.49
CA ALA A 40 2.33 11.31 -1.32
C ALA A 40 2.42 10.23 -0.24
N PHE A 41 1.31 9.58 0.10
CA PHE A 41 1.29 8.49 1.08
C PHE A 41 2.02 7.23 0.57
N ALA A 42 2.00 6.94 -0.74
CA ALA A 42 2.78 5.86 -1.32
C ALA A 42 4.29 6.06 -1.10
N TRP A 43 4.81 7.26 -1.33
CA TRP A 43 6.21 7.59 -1.02
C TRP A 43 6.54 7.42 0.46
N MET A 44 5.66 7.91 1.34
CA MET A 44 5.83 7.72 2.79
C MET A 44 5.80 6.24 3.18
N THR A 45 4.98 5.43 2.50
CA THR A 45 4.90 3.98 2.71
C THR A 45 6.20 3.29 2.30
N VAL A 46 6.77 3.61 1.14
CA VAL A 46 8.06 3.06 0.71
C VAL A 46 9.16 3.40 1.71
N LEU A 47 9.29 4.68 2.06
CA LEU A 47 10.32 5.15 2.99
C LEU A 47 10.15 4.51 4.37
N GLY A 48 8.94 4.48 4.89
CA GLY A 48 8.62 3.86 6.17
C GLY A 48 8.90 2.35 6.20
N SER A 49 8.65 1.64 5.09
CA SER A 49 8.97 0.21 4.97
C SER A 49 10.46 -0.05 5.08
N ILE A 50 11.28 0.76 4.41
CA ILE A 50 12.74 0.67 4.48
C ILE A 50 13.22 0.93 5.91
N LEU A 51 12.74 2.01 6.53
CA LEU A 51 13.12 2.39 7.90
C LEU A 51 12.65 1.37 8.95
N HIS A 52 11.55 0.68 8.70
CA HIS A 52 11.06 -0.40 9.57
C HIS A 52 11.88 -1.68 9.41
N PHE A 53 12.21 -2.04 8.19
CA PHE A 53 12.88 -3.28 7.87
C PHE A 53 14.39 -3.26 8.22
N ALA A 54 15.06 -2.13 8.03
CA ALA A 54 16.51 -2.02 8.22
C ALA A 54 17.00 -2.48 9.61
N PRO A 55 16.40 -2.06 10.75
CA PRO A 55 16.82 -2.53 12.06
C PRO A 55 16.43 -3.99 12.35
N LEU A 56 15.30 -4.46 11.77
CA LEU A 56 14.79 -5.81 12.04
C LEU A 56 15.59 -6.89 11.31
N HIS A 57 16.17 -6.57 10.18
CA HIS A 57 17.01 -7.50 9.41
C HIS A 57 18.18 -8.06 10.24
N ASN A 58 18.75 -7.24 11.12
CA ASN A 58 19.90 -7.63 11.95
C ASN A 58 19.49 -8.39 13.23
N LEU A 59 18.23 -8.32 13.64
CA LEU A 59 17.75 -8.82 14.93
C LEU A 59 16.97 -10.13 14.84
N SER A 60 16.52 -10.56 13.66
CA SER A 60 15.60 -11.68 13.53
C SER A 60 16.30 -12.96 13.09
N SER A 61 16.01 -14.06 13.79
CA SER A 61 16.29 -15.41 13.29
C SER A 61 15.47 -15.66 12.03
N ASN A 62 16.12 -16.06 10.95
CA ASN A 62 15.61 -16.15 9.58
C ASN A 62 14.39 -17.08 9.32
N THR A 63 13.74 -17.59 10.33
CA THR A 63 12.70 -18.63 10.23
C THR A 63 11.33 -18.23 10.77
N SER A 64 11.15 -17.02 11.27
CA SER A 64 9.83 -16.63 11.78
C SER A 64 8.87 -16.30 10.62
N ARG A 65 7.62 -16.72 10.73
CA ARG A 65 6.53 -16.41 9.78
C ARG A 65 6.40 -14.91 9.54
N GLU A 66 6.63 -14.11 10.56
CA GLU A 66 6.57 -12.65 10.51
C GLU A 66 7.69 -12.05 9.66
N TYR A 67 8.88 -12.63 9.72
CA TYR A 67 10.01 -12.22 8.90
C TYR A 67 9.74 -12.49 7.41
N THR A 68 9.27 -13.69 7.07
CA THR A 68 8.95 -14.05 5.68
C THR A 68 7.83 -13.19 5.10
N SER A 69 6.77 -12.92 5.86
CA SER A 69 5.68 -12.05 5.41
C SER A 69 6.12 -10.58 5.29
N GLY A 70 7.04 -10.12 6.15
CA GLY A 70 7.67 -8.81 6.04
C GLY A 70 8.43 -8.63 4.72
N TRP A 71 9.19 -9.64 4.29
CA TRP A 71 9.86 -9.65 2.99
C TRP A 71 8.87 -9.59 1.82
N LEU A 72 7.77 -10.35 1.90
CA LEU A 72 6.73 -10.33 0.88
C LEU A 72 6.11 -8.94 0.73
N ILE A 73 5.79 -8.28 1.85
CA ILE A 73 5.22 -6.93 1.85
C ILE A 73 6.23 -5.94 1.25
N LEU A 74 7.49 -5.99 1.69
CA LEU A 74 8.54 -5.10 1.22
C LEU A 74 8.75 -5.25 -0.29
N ALA A 75 8.88 -6.48 -0.77
CA ALA A 75 9.03 -6.78 -2.21
C ALA A 75 7.82 -6.27 -3.01
N SER A 76 6.60 -6.46 -2.51
CA SER A 76 5.38 -5.97 -3.14
C SER A 76 5.33 -4.45 -3.22
N ILE A 77 5.73 -3.74 -2.16
CA ILE A 77 5.77 -2.27 -2.13
C ILE A 77 6.82 -1.74 -3.11
N PHE A 78 8.01 -2.36 -3.16
CA PHE A 78 9.04 -1.99 -4.15
C PHE A 78 8.58 -2.25 -5.58
N PHE A 79 7.93 -3.37 -5.82
CA PHE A 79 7.33 -3.70 -7.11
C PHE A 79 6.31 -2.64 -7.53
N LEU A 80 5.36 -2.29 -6.66
CA LEU A 80 4.40 -1.21 -6.88
C LEU A 80 5.08 0.12 -7.20
N TRP A 81 6.11 0.46 -6.46
CA TRP A 81 6.84 1.72 -6.64
C TRP A 81 7.55 1.78 -7.98
N ILE A 82 8.30 0.73 -8.36
CA ILE A 82 9.04 0.68 -9.63
C ILE A 82 8.08 0.83 -10.83
N PHE A 83 6.98 0.06 -10.84
CA PHE A 83 6.00 0.14 -11.93
C PHE A 83 5.19 1.45 -11.94
N SER A 84 5.15 2.18 -10.83
CA SER A 84 4.48 3.50 -10.73
C SER A 84 5.37 4.66 -11.15
N LEU A 85 6.65 4.42 -11.48
CA LEU A 85 7.55 5.47 -11.94
C LEU A 85 7.03 6.13 -13.23
N PRO A 86 7.26 7.46 -13.41
CA PRO A 86 6.75 8.21 -14.54
C PRO A 86 7.02 7.59 -15.91
N PRO A 87 8.24 7.08 -16.22
CA PRO A 87 8.51 6.48 -17.52
C PRO A 87 7.61 5.27 -17.83
N VAL A 88 7.38 4.38 -16.85
CA VAL A 88 6.52 3.20 -17.03
C VAL A 88 5.06 3.62 -17.16
N ARG A 89 4.60 4.52 -16.28
CA ARG A 89 3.22 4.97 -16.26
C ARG A 89 2.83 5.76 -17.52
N HIS A 90 3.73 6.57 -18.10
CA HIS A 90 3.43 7.37 -19.29
C HIS A 90 3.56 6.57 -20.58
N ASN A 91 4.57 5.72 -20.70
CA ASN A 91 4.84 5.01 -21.95
C ASN A 91 4.10 3.67 -22.05
N PHE A 92 3.80 3.04 -20.91
CA PHE A 92 3.25 1.69 -20.83
C PHE A 92 2.08 1.61 -19.84
N TYR A 93 1.07 2.46 -20.02
CA TYR A 93 -0.04 2.62 -19.07
C TYR A 93 -0.76 1.29 -18.74
N GLU A 94 -1.02 0.45 -19.75
CA GLU A 94 -1.68 -0.84 -19.54
C GLU A 94 -0.85 -1.81 -18.70
N ILE A 95 0.47 -1.82 -18.94
CA ILE A 95 1.41 -2.62 -18.16
C ILE A 95 1.43 -2.11 -16.72
N PHE A 96 1.52 -0.78 -16.54
CA PHE A 96 1.45 -0.15 -15.23
C PHE A 96 0.21 -0.58 -14.46
N ILE A 97 -1.00 -0.48 -15.04
CA ILE A 97 -2.23 -0.77 -14.32
C ILE A 97 -2.31 -2.25 -13.90
N ARG A 98 -1.94 -3.18 -14.79
CA ARG A 98 -1.96 -4.63 -14.52
C ARG A 98 -0.98 -5.01 -13.41
N PHE A 99 0.25 -4.55 -13.49
CA PHE A 99 1.26 -4.84 -12.48
C PHE A 99 0.99 -4.12 -11.16
N HIS A 100 0.38 -2.94 -11.21
CA HIS A 100 -0.06 -2.24 -10.01
C HIS A 100 -1.12 -3.06 -9.24
N TRP A 101 -2.09 -3.66 -9.93
CA TRP A 101 -3.07 -4.56 -9.32
C TRP A 101 -2.43 -5.83 -8.74
N ILE A 102 -1.51 -6.46 -9.46
CA ILE A 102 -0.79 -7.65 -8.98
C ILE A 102 0.00 -7.32 -7.72
N GLY A 103 0.75 -6.23 -7.73
CA GLY A 103 1.51 -5.78 -6.57
C GLY A 103 0.63 -5.43 -5.37
N PHE A 104 -0.53 -4.80 -5.60
CA PHE A 104 -1.50 -4.49 -4.56
C PHE A 104 -2.07 -5.76 -3.91
N ILE A 105 -2.50 -6.73 -4.70
CA ILE A 105 -3.02 -8.01 -4.19
C ILE A 105 -1.93 -8.76 -3.42
N SER A 106 -0.70 -8.79 -3.93
CA SER A 106 0.44 -9.41 -3.25
C SER A 106 0.73 -8.74 -1.91
N ALA A 107 0.67 -7.40 -1.84
CA ALA A 107 0.82 -6.65 -0.61
C ALA A 107 -0.30 -6.97 0.40
N LEU A 108 -1.56 -7.07 -0.04
CA LEU A 108 -2.68 -7.47 0.80
C LEU A 108 -2.46 -8.86 1.40
N VAL A 109 -2.07 -9.84 0.59
CA VAL A 109 -1.75 -11.20 1.07
C VAL A 109 -0.65 -11.14 2.14
N GLY A 110 0.43 -10.39 1.90
CA GLY A 110 1.49 -10.18 2.89
C GLY A 110 0.98 -9.57 4.19
N ILE A 111 0.12 -8.56 4.12
CA ILE A 111 -0.50 -7.90 5.28
C ILE A 111 -1.35 -8.88 6.10
N PHE A 112 -2.14 -9.74 5.45
CA PHE A 112 -2.90 -10.78 6.13
C PHE A 112 -2.00 -11.78 6.87
N TYR A 113 -0.92 -12.23 6.23
CA TYR A 113 0.05 -13.13 6.86
C TYR A 113 0.81 -12.47 8.02
N HIS A 114 1.06 -11.17 7.94
CA HIS A 114 1.75 -10.41 8.97
C HIS A 114 0.83 -9.99 10.14
N LYS A 115 -0.48 -10.29 10.06
CA LYS A 115 -1.50 -9.99 11.08
C LYS A 115 -1.59 -8.49 11.45
N ILE A 116 -1.51 -7.62 10.49
CA ILE A 116 -1.59 -6.17 10.67
C ILE A 116 -3.05 -5.74 10.75
N LEU A 117 -3.54 -5.35 11.94
CA LEU A 117 -4.94 -4.94 12.17
C LEU A 117 -5.39 -3.81 11.24
N LEU A 118 -4.57 -2.77 11.09
CA LEU A 118 -4.89 -1.64 10.20
C LEU A 118 -4.95 -2.05 8.73
N GLY A 119 -4.22 -3.08 8.32
CA GLY A 119 -4.31 -3.65 6.98
C GLY A 119 -5.65 -4.33 6.73
N TYR A 120 -6.23 -4.99 7.72
CA TYR A 120 -7.59 -5.55 7.61
C TYR A 120 -8.64 -4.45 7.45
N ILE A 121 -8.50 -3.33 8.14
CA ILE A 121 -9.39 -2.17 8.01
C ILE A 121 -9.30 -1.59 6.59
N ALA A 122 -8.10 -1.40 6.05
CA ALA A 122 -7.89 -0.90 4.70
C ALA A 122 -8.48 -1.85 3.64
N ALA A 123 -8.27 -3.15 3.78
CA ALA A 123 -8.81 -4.18 2.89
C ALA A 123 -10.34 -4.24 2.97
N GLY A 124 -10.90 -4.16 4.16
CA GLY A 124 -12.35 -4.11 4.39
C GLY A 124 -13.00 -2.87 3.74
N TYR A 125 -12.39 -1.71 3.92
CA TYR A 125 -12.85 -0.47 3.28
C TYR A 125 -12.80 -0.55 1.75
N TRP A 126 -11.71 -1.07 1.20
CA TRP A 126 -11.57 -1.28 -0.25
C TRP A 126 -12.60 -2.28 -0.78
N GLY A 127 -12.78 -3.42 -0.11
CA GLY A 127 -13.76 -4.43 -0.49
C GLY A 127 -15.20 -3.92 -0.43
N PHE A 128 -15.52 -3.13 0.59
CA PHE A 128 -16.83 -2.48 0.73
C PHE A 128 -17.12 -1.51 -0.44
N ASP A 129 -16.15 -0.67 -0.79
CA ASP A 129 -16.29 0.26 -1.93
C ASP A 129 -16.42 -0.49 -3.27
N PHE A 130 -15.72 -1.62 -3.42
CA PHE A 130 -15.82 -2.46 -4.61
C PHE A 130 -17.19 -3.13 -4.77
N ILE A 131 -17.85 -3.51 -3.67
CA ILE A 131 -19.17 -4.16 -3.69
C ILE A 131 -20.29 -3.15 -3.99
N ILE A 132 -20.15 -1.89 -3.54
CA ILE A 132 -21.18 -0.86 -3.72
C ILE A 132 -21.17 -0.26 -5.15
N LYS A 133 -20.10 -0.40 -5.89
CA LYS A 133 -19.98 0.06 -7.29
C LYS A 133 -20.51 -0.93 -8.29
#